data_640d8b84bc6bd304f839032fce16610b
#
_entry.id   640d8b84bc6bd304f839032fce16610b
#
_cell.length_a   1.000
_cell.length_b   1.000
_cell.length_c   1.000
_cell.angle_alpha   90.00
_cell.angle_beta   90.00
_cell.angle_gamma   90.00
#
_symmetry.space_group_name_H-M   'P 1'
#
loop_
_entity.id
_entity.type
_entity.pdbx_description
1 polymer ?
#
loop_
_entity_poly.entity_id
_entity_poly.type
_entity_poly.pdbx_seq_one_letter_code
_entity_poly.pdbx_strand_id
1 'polypeptide(L)'
;MATKLAREGLPREARLRRRSEFLRVQEAGRRVQTPRFVVVVIGAPDGLQRVGVTVSSRVGGAVVRNRVKRIVREVFRRHKEAFPRQAWIVVIAKQAAARATYSEAAEDILGACRRLGPRRTGS
;
A
#
# COMPACT_ATOMS: atom_id res chain seq x y z
N MET A 1 24.20 -10.89 2.69
CA MET A 1 23.42 -11.50 1.94
C MET A 1 22.23 -10.85 1.37
N ALA A 2 22.28 -10.77 0.12
CA ALA A 2 21.21 -10.15 -0.62
C ALA A 2 19.89 -10.83 -0.39
N THR A 3 19.91 -12.12 -0.27
CA THR A 3 18.69 -12.87 -0.05
C THR A 3 17.98 -12.44 1.22
N LYS A 4 18.76 -12.27 2.25
CA LYS A 4 18.19 -11.89 3.50
C LYS A 4 17.53 -10.51 3.40
N LEU A 5 18.19 -9.59 2.76
CA LEU A 5 17.63 -8.27 2.61
C LEU A 5 16.35 -8.30 1.81
N ALA A 6 16.33 -9.12 0.76
CA ALA A 6 15.14 -9.20 -0.06
C ALA A 6 13.98 -9.74 0.75
N ARG A 7 14.23 -10.68 1.63
CA ARG A 7 13.16 -11.24 2.43
C ARG A 7 12.59 -10.27 3.42
N GLU A 8 13.37 -9.30 3.81
CA GLU A 8 12.90 -8.38 4.80
C GLU A 8 11.99 -7.33 4.26
N GLY A 9 11.73 -7.37 2.97
CA GLY A 9 10.73 -6.52 2.42
C GLY A 9 11.31 -5.23 1.87
N LEU A 10 10.60 -4.14 2.07
CA LEU A 10 10.89 -2.91 1.38
C LEU A 10 12.02 -2.13 2.02
N PRO A 11 12.86 -1.48 1.21
CA PRO A 11 13.84 -0.55 1.75
C PRO A 11 13.14 0.58 2.48
N ARG A 12 13.87 1.24 3.35
CA ARG A 12 13.30 2.35 4.09
C ARG A 12 12.75 3.42 3.17
N GLU A 13 13.46 3.68 2.09
CA GLU A 13 13.06 4.74 1.18
C GLU A 13 11.73 4.45 0.49
N ALA A 14 11.35 3.19 0.43
CA ALA A 14 10.12 2.81 -0.23
C ALA A 14 8.93 2.81 0.71
N ARG A 15 9.11 3.22 1.96
CA ARG A 15 8.04 3.16 2.93
C ARG A 15 7.69 4.54 3.45
N LEU A 16 6.40 4.79 3.59
CA LEU A 16 5.93 5.94 4.35
C LEU A 16 6.04 5.58 5.81
N ARG A 17 6.49 6.50 6.64
CA ARG A 17 6.74 6.18 8.03
C ARG A 17 6.13 7.17 9.00
N ARG A 18 6.02 8.43 8.61
CA ARG A 18 5.54 9.45 9.54
C ARG A 18 4.04 9.62 9.42
N ARG A 19 3.42 9.86 10.56
CA ARG A 19 1.99 10.09 10.58
C ARG A 19 1.59 11.20 9.62
N SER A 20 2.40 12.24 9.54
CA SER A 20 2.09 13.37 8.67
C SER A 20 2.05 12.94 7.20
N GLU A 21 2.91 12.00 6.83
CA GLU A 21 2.91 11.49 5.46
C GLU A 21 1.61 10.75 5.14
N PHE A 22 1.19 9.90 6.06
CA PHE A 22 -0.07 9.17 5.87
C PHE A 22 -1.25 10.11 5.78
N LEU A 23 -1.29 11.11 6.65
CA LEU A 23 -2.40 12.06 6.64
C LEU A 23 -2.44 12.86 5.35
N ARG A 24 -1.27 13.24 4.87
CA ARG A 24 -1.20 14.00 3.63
C ARG A 24 -1.82 13.22 2.47
N VAL A 25 -1.49 11.94 2.38
CA VAL A 25 -2.03 11.10 1.32
C VAL A 25 -3.53 10.94 1.49
N GLN A 26 -3.97 10.68 2.72
CA GLN A 26 -5.38 10.40 2.95
C GLN A 26 -6.25 11.61 2.73
N GLU A 27 -5.74 12.79 2.99
CA GLU A 27 -6.52 14.01 2.84
C GLU A 27 -6.60 14.48 1.40
N ALA A 28 -5.52 14.33 0.66
CA ALA A 28 -5.45 14.88 -0.70
C ALA A 28 -5.59 13.85 -1.79
N GLY A 29 -5.54 12.57 -1.45
CA GLY A 29 -5.38 11.53 -2.44
C GLY A 29 -6.65 11.09 -3.12
N ARG A 30 -6.47 10.51 -4.30
CA ARG A 30 -7.55 9.81 -4.98
C ARG A 30 -7.69 8.45 -4.31
N ARG A 31 -8.92 8.00 -4.12
CA ARG A 31 -9.12 6.72 -3.45
C ARG A 31 -9.97 5.78 -4.27
N VAL A 32 -9.65 4.50 -4.14
CA VAL A 32 -10.42 3.43 -4.75
C VAL A 32 -10.74 2.44 -3.65
N GLN A 33 -11.99 2.07 -3.54
CA GLN A 33 -12.43 1.09 -2.56
C GLN A 33 -12.45 -0.29 -3.17
N THR A 34 -12.02 -1.27 -2.40
CA THR A 34 -12.11 -2.67 -2.81
C THR A 34 -12.80 -3.42 -1.67
N PRO A 35 -13.12 -4.71 -1.85
CA PRO A 35 -13.78 -5.43 -0.77
C PRO A 35 -13.02 -5.44 0.54
N ARG A 36 -11.69 -5.48 0.49
CA ARG A 36 -10.89 -5.63 1.70
C ARG A 36 -10.00 -4.45 2.02
N PHE A 37 -9.83 -3.52 1.08
CA PHE A 37 -8.89 -2.42 1.25
C PHE A 37 -9.41 -1.14 0.62
N VAL A 38 -8.81 -0.03 1.05
CA VAL A 38 -8.98 1.25 0.35
C VAL A 38 -7.57 1.67 -0.05
N VAL A 39 -7.40 2.03 -1.31
CA VAL A 39 -6.09 2.46 -1.81
C VAL A 39 -6.17 3.94 -2.14
N VAL A 40 -5.27 4.73 -1.56
CA VAL A 40 -5.26 6.19 -1.71
C VAL A 40 -3.90 6.60 -2.27
N VAL A 41 -3.90 7.49 -3.24
CA VAL A 41 -2.67 7.85 -3.96
C VAL A 41 -2.57 9.35 -4.19
N ILE A 42 -1.38 9.90 -3.97
CA ILE A 42 -1.05 11.27 -4.41
C ILE A 42 0.25 11.19 -5.21
N GLY A 43 0.52 12.22 -5.99
CA GLY A 43 1.82 12.36 -6.60
C GLY A 43 2.85 12.54 -5.50
N ALA A 44 4.01 11.93 -5.64
CA ALA A 44 5.01 11.96 -4.59
C ALA A 44 5.63 13.34 -4.48
N PRO A 45 5.57 13.97 -3.31
CA PRO A 45 6.21 15.26 -3.14
C PRO A 45 7.72 15.22 -3.34
N ASP A 46 8.33 14.06 -3.04
CA ASP A 46 9.77 13.90 -3.18
C ASP A 46 10.14 13.13 -4.43
N GLY A 47 9.17 12.81 -5.29
CA GLY A 47 9.44 12.10 -6.53
C GLY A 47 9.69 10.61 -6.37
N LEU A 48 9.63 10.08 -5.16
CA LEU A 48 9.92 8.68 -4.91
C LEU A 48 8.64 7.89 -4.70
N GLN A 49 8.62 6.67 -5.22
CA GLN A 49 7.50 5.79 -4.99
C GLN A 49 7.59 5.24 -3.56
N ARG A 50 6.56 5.49 -2.77
CA ARG A 50 6.52 4.99 -1.39
C ARG A 50 5.16 4.44 -1.07
N VAL A 51 5.14 3.43 -0.20
CA VAL A 51 3.89 2.81 0.20
C VAL A 51 3.79 2.78 1.72
N GLY A 52 2.59 2.99 2.21
CA GLY A 52 2.30 2.87 3.63
C GLY A 52 1.06 2.01 3.81
N VAL A 53 0.98 1.34 4.94
CA VAL A 53 -0.13 0.47 5.25
C VAL A 53 -0.73 0.88 6.57
N THR A 54 -2.03 1.05 6.60
CA THR A 54 -2.75 1.39 7.82
C THR A 54 -3.69 0.25 8.18
N VAL A 55 -3.53 -0.30 9.38
CA VAL A 55 -4.39 -1.37 9.87
C VAL A 55 -4.78 -1.00 11.28
N SER A 56 -6.06 -0.68 11.48
CA SER A 56 -6.52 -0.28 12.80
C SER A 56 -6.79 -1.48 13.69
N SER A 57 -6.98 -1.23 14.97
CA SER A 57 -7.26 -2.29 15.93
C SER A 57 -8.59 -2.98 15.64
N ARG A 58 -9.45 -2.35 14.85
CA ARG A 58 -10.72 -2.98 14.49
C ARG A 58 -10.53 -4.19 13.60
N VAL A 59 -9.41 -4.26 12.90
CA VAL A 59 -9.12 -5.40 12.03
C VAL A 59 -8.75 -6.62 12.86
N GLY A 60 -8.05 -6.39 13.95
CA GLY A 60 -7.65 -7.50 14.81
C GLY A 60 -6.54 -7.09 15.75
N GLY A 61 -6.02 -8.06 16.48
CA GLY A 61 -4.92 -7.82 17.39
C GLY A 61 -3.61 -7.67 16.66
N ALA A 62 -2.53 -7.52 17.42
CA ALA A 62 -1.22 -7.23 16.85
C ALA A 62 -0.77 -8.25 15.84
N VAL A 63 -1.00 -9.53 16.12
CA VAL A 63 -0.56 -10.59 15.21
C VAL A 63 -1.28 -10.47 13.87
N VAL A 64 -2.58 -10.27 13.91
CA VAL A 64 -3.37 -10.12 12.69
C VAL A 64 -2.93 -8.88 11.93
N ARG A 65 -2.78 -7.76 12.63
CA ARG A 65 -2.41 -6.52 11.98
C ARG A 65 -1.04 -6.62 11.31
N ASN A 66 -0.09 -7.25 11.98
CA ASN A 66 1.24 -7.40 11.40
C ASN A 66 1.22 -8.30 10.18
N ARG A 67 0.39 -9.34 10.22
CA ARG A 67 0.24 -10.23 9.08
C ARG A 67 -0.32 -9.47 7.88
N VAL A 68 -1.35 -8.65 8.10
CA VAL A 68 -1.94 -7.88 7.00
C VAL A 68 -0.92 -6.91 6.42
N LYS A 69 -0.17 -6.23 7.28
CA LYS A 69 0.85 -5.31 6.80
C LYS A 69 1.89 -6.02 5.96
N ARG A 70 2.30 -7.22 6.41
CA ARG A 70 3.31 -7.98 5.67
C ARG A 70 2.79 -8.37 4.31
N ILE A 71 1.53 -8.81 4.25
CA ILE A 71 0.93 -9.19 2.97
C ILE A 71 0.91 -8.01 2.01
N VAL A 72 0.49 -6.84 2.48
CA VAL A 72 0.41 -5.67 1.61
C VAL A 72 1.78 -5.28 1.10
N ARG A 73 2.78 -5.28 1.99
CA ARG A 73 4.14 -4.94 1.58
C ARG A 73 4.68 -5.93 0.56
N GLU A 74 4.31 -7.20 0.71
CA GLU A 74 4.75 -8.21 -0.24
C GLU A 74 4.09 -8.01 -1.60
N VAL A 75 2.82 -7.62 -1.62
CA VAL A 75 2.16 -7.30 -2.89
C VAL A 75 2.92 -6.17 -3.58
N PHE A 76 3.26 -5.12 -2.83
CA PHE A 76 3.99 -4.00 -3.41
C PHE A 76 5.37 -4.45 -3.90
N ARG A 77 6.07 -5.21 -3.08
CA ARG A 77 7.43 -5.63 -3.44
C ARG A 77 7.45 -6.42 -4.74
N ARG A 78 6.46 -7.28 -4.92
CA ARG A 78 6.42 -8.15 -6.08
C ARG A 78 5.85 -7.49 -7.33
N HIS A 79 5.11 -6.40 -7.16
CA HIS A 79 4.38 -5.80 -8.27
C HIS A 79 4.59 -4.31 -8.35
N LYS A 80 5.82 -3.85 -8.12
CA LYS A 80 6.09 -2.42 -8.10
C LYS A 80 5.63 -1.71 -9.36
N GLU A 81 5.79 -2.36 -10.49
CA GLU A 81 5.45 -1.73 -11.76
C GLU A 81 3.96 -1.51 -11.92
N ALA A 82 3.16 -2.27 -11.20
CA ALA A 82 1.72 -2.12 -11.28
C ALA A 82 1.22 -0.93 -10.48
N PHE A 83 2.03 -0.43 -9.57
CA PHE A 83 1.66 0.71 -8.74
C PHE A 83 2.04 2.00 -9.46
N PRO A 84 1.31 3.11 -9.19
CA PRO A 84 1.66 4.38 -9.80
C PRO A 84 3.08 4.79 -9.47
N ARG A 85 3.79 5.23 -10.48
CA ARG A 85 5.16 5.66 -10.30
C ARG A 85 5.20 7.02 -9.66
N GLN A 86 6.28 7.28 -8.95
CA GLN A 86 6.49 8.58 -8.33
C GLN A 86 5.26 9.03 -7.57
N ALA A 87 4.72 8.10 -6.80
CA ALA A 87 3.51 8.34 -6.05
C ALA A 87 3.68 7.84 -4.62
N TRP A 88 2.98 8.48 -3.72
CA TRP A 88 2.84 7.98 -2.36
C TRP A 88 1.51 7.27 -2.29
N ILE A 89 1.53 6.01 -1.86
CA ILE A 89 0.36 5.15 -1.83
C ILE A 89 0.09 4.71 -0.40
N VAL A 90 -1.13 4.89 0.06
CA VAL A 90 -1.53 4.37 1.37
C VAL A 90 -2.60 3.32 1.14
N VAL A 91 -2.37 2.14 1.70
CA VAL A 91 -3.33 1.04 1.64
C VAL A 91 -3.94 0.91 3.02
N ILE A 92 -5.24 1.10 3.11
CA ILE A 92 -5.97 1.05 4.37
C ILE A 92 -6.73 -0.26 4.41
N ALA A 93 -6.51 -1.06 5.45
CA ALA A 93 -7.17 -2.34 5.57
C ALA A 93 -8.55 -2.17 6.18
N LYS A 94 -9.53 -2.82 5.59
CA LYS A 94 -10.87 -2.93 6.17
C LYS A 94 -10.90 -4.18 7.04
N GLN A 95 -11.96 -4.34 7.80
CA GLN A 95 -12.07 -5.52 8.66
C GLN A 95 -11.98 -6.81 7.86
N ALA A 96 -12.49 -6.81 6.64
CA ALA A 96 -12.45 -8.00 5.81
C ALA A 96 -11.03 -8.42 5.46
N ALA A 97 -10.05 -7.54 5.62
CA ALA A 97 -8.66 -7.88 5.33
C ALA A 97 -8.08 -8.83 6.36
N ALA A 98 -8.71 -8.97 7.51
CA ALA A 98 -8.17 -9.79 8.60
C ALA A 98 -7.92 -11.22 8.17
N ARG A 99 -8.73 -11.74 7.26
CA ARG A 99 -8.61 -13.13 6.81
C ARG A 99 -8.16 -13.27 5.38
N ALA A 100 -7.73 -12.18 4.78
CA ALA A 100 -7.35 -12.22 3.37
C ALA A 100 -6.10 -13.04 3.18
N THR A 101 -6.09 -13.82 2.11
CA THR A 101 -4.87 -14.48 1.66
C THR A 101 -4.07 -13.49 0.85
N TYR A 102 -2.82 -13.87 0.56
CA TYR A 102 -2.01 -13.04 -0.31
C TYR A 102 -2.69 -12.81 -1.66
N SER A 103 -3.24 -13.89 -2.25
CA SER A 103 -3.89 -13.78 -3.54
C SER A 103 -5.06 -12.83 -3.53
N GLU A 104 -5.88 -12.90 -2.47
CA GLU A 104 -7.03 -12.02 -2.36
C GLU A 104 -6.60 -10.57 -2.19
N ALA A 105 -5.59 -10.35 -1.36
CA ALA A 105 -5.09 -9.00 -1.17
C ALA A 105 -4.50 -8.45 -2.46
N ALA A 106 -3.74 -9.27 -3.17
CA ALA A 106 -3.14 -8.85 -4.43
C ALA A 106 -4.21 -8.49 -5.45
N GLU A 107 -5.25 -9.30 -5.52
CA GLU A 107 -6.33 -9.04 -6.45
C GLU A 107 -6.97 -7.69 -6.18
N ASP A 108 -7.28 -7.42 -4.91
CA ASP A 108 -7.90 -6.15 -4.55
C ASP A 108 -6.98 -4.97 -4.85
N ILE A 109 -5.75 -5.06 -4.38
CA ILE A 109 -4.83 -3.94 -4.46
C ILE A 109 -4.42 -3.65 -5.91
N LEU A 110 -4.09 -4.69 -6.65
CA LEU A 110 -3.70 -4.49 -8.04
C LEU A 110 -4.87 -4.04 -8.88
N GLY A 111 -6.06 -4.54 -8.55
CA GLY A 111 -7.27 -4.05 -9.22
C GLY A 111 -7.48 -2.57 -8.98
N ALA A 112 -7.24 -2.11 -7.75
CA ALA A 112 -7.36 -0.70 -7.44
C ALA A 112 -6.33 0.11 -8.22
N CYS A 113 -5.12 -0.41 -8.34
CA CYS A 113 -4.09 0.29 -9.10
C CYS A 113 -4.48 0.46 -10.56
N ARG A 114 -5.08 -0.56 -11.13
CA ARG A 114 -5.55 -0.46 -12.52
C ARG A 114 -6.62 0.61 -12.65
N ARG A 115 -7.51 0.71 -11.68
CA ARG A 115 -8.58 1.70 -11.72
C ARG A 115 -8.06 3.11 -11.54
N LEU A 116 -7.01 3.26 -10.74
CA LEU A 116 -6.37 4.56 -10.59
C LEU A 116 -5.62 4.95 -11.86
N GLY A 117 -5.14 3.94 -12.58
CA GLY A 117 -4.41 4.16 -13.80
C GLY A 117 -3.02 4.70 -13.55
N PRO A 118 -2.21 4.78 -14.58
CA PRO A 118 -0.90 5.38 -14.43
C PRO A 118 -1.07 6.87 -14.19
N ARG A 119 -0.15 7.43 -13.41
CA ARG A 119 -0.16 8.86 -13.25
C ARG A 119 0.17 9.48 -14.56
N ARG A 120 -0.78 10.18 -15.09
CA ARG A 120 -0.56 10.83 -16.36
C ARG A 120 -0.15 12.23 -16.09
N THR A 121 1.07 12.47 -16.26
CA THR A 121 1.51 13.80 -16.08
C THR A 121 0.85 14.65 -17.09
N GLY A 122 0.42 15.63 -16.88
CA GLY A 122 -0.24 16.40 -17.86
C GLY A 122 -1.65 16.03 -18.05
N SER A 123 -2.11 15.13 -17.30
CA SER A 123 -3.51 14.80 -17.42
C SER A 123 -4.07 14.52 -16.07
#